data_91dccfe4cba610068b40a34223e8393c
#
_entry.id   91dccfe4cba610068b40a34223e8393c
#
_cell.length_a   1.000
_cell.length_b   1.000
_cell.length_c   1.000
_cell.angle_alpha   90.00
_cell.angle_beta   90.00
_cell.angle_gamma   90.00
#
_symmetry.space_group_name_H-M   'P 1'
#
loop_
_entity.id
_entity.type
_entity.pdbx_description
1 polymer ?
#
loop_
_entity_poly.entity_id
_entity_poly.type
_entity_poly.pdbx_seq_one_letter_code
_entity_poly.pdbx_strand_id
1 'polypeptide(L)'
;MIAYPATFDIAKPARFTRPNVFIRIIGAFIFGIVNWLVVVLLPIYAAIQISSQKEKYLQNETVKGWLRSYIGLCSYVYLLTDEFDGSKDPTFRFDVTPGGTPTLGGALLRYIMGIPHILIIGALGSVASIIWIIGSIMILISEDYAAGLFDINRGVVRWIARYAPY
;
A
#
# COMPACT_ATOMS: atom_id res chain seq x y z
N MET A 1 -19.42 10.45 10.60
CA MET A 1 -18.06 9.89 10.38
C MET A 1 -17.98 9.48 8.92
N ILE A 2 -17.09 10.07 8.12
CA ILE A 2 -16.90 9.67 6.72
C ILE A 2 -16.19 8.32 6.76
N ALA A 3 -16.89 7.25 6.38
CA ALA A 3 -16.27 5.93 6.26
C ALA A 3 -15.32 5.97 5.05
N TYR A 4 -14.04 5.75 5.28
CA TYR A 4 -13.08 5.61 4.18
C TYR A 4 -13.38 4.32 3.40
N PRO A 5 -13.25 4.36 2.04
CA PRO A 5 -13.56 3.20 1.21
C PRO A 5 -12.58 2.03 1.39
N ALA A 6 -11.45 2.26 2.05
CA ALA A 6 -10.48 1.21 2.34
C ALA A 6 -9.99 1.29 3.80
N THR A 7 -9.83 0.12 4.39
CA THR A 7 -9.26 -0.07 5.71
C THR A 7 -7.99 -0.91 5.62
N PHE A 8 -6.98 -0.56 6.41
CA PHE A 8 -5.74 -1.32 6.51
C PHE A 8 -5.27 -1.37 7.95
N ASP A 9 -4.85 -2.53 8.38
CA ASP A 9 -4.15 -2.72 9.63
C ASP A 9 -3.25 -3.96 9.59
N ILE A 10 -2.18 -3.94 10.40
CA ILE A 10 -1.24 -5.05 10.59
C ILE A 10 -0.60 -4.93 11.96
N ALA A 11 -0.41 -6.05 12.64
CA ALA A 11 0.27 -6.08 13.93
C ALA A 11 1.80 -6.17 13.74
N LYS A 12 2.53 -5.57 14.68
CA LYS A 12 4.00 -5.66 14.69
C LYS A 12 4.41 -7.10 14.99
N PRO A 13 5.27 -7.72 14.17
CA PRO A 13 5.84 -9.03 14.49
C PRO A 13 6.63 -9.01 15.80
N ALA A 14 6.64 -10.13 16.52
CA ALA A 14 7.43 -10.25 17.74
C ALA A 14 8.94 -10.20 17.48
N ARG A 15 9.37 -10.67 16.30
CA ARG A 15 10.76 -10.61 15.82
C ARG A 15 10.78 -10.50 14.31
N PHE A 16 11.86 -9.90 13.81
CA PHE A 16 12.17 -9.80 12.39
C PHE A 16 13.38 -10.69 12.06
N THR A 17 13.39 -11.22 10.86
CA THR A 17 14.46 -12.08 10.36
C THR A 17 15.55 -11.23 9.72
N ARG A 18 16.78 -11.27 10.26
CA ARG A 18 17.93 -10.47 9.78
C ARG A 18 18.20 -10.60 8.27
N PRO A 19 18.26 -11.81 7.67
CA PRO A 19 18.45 -11.96 6.23
C PRO A 19 17.42 -11.22 5.38
N ASN A 20 16.18 -11.08 5.87
CA ASN A 20 15.12 -10.38 5.15
C ASN A 20 15.42 -8.90 4.91
N VAL A 21 16.29 -8.26 5.71
CA VAL A 21 16.71 -6.89 5.46
C VAL A 21 17.36 -6.76 4.08
N PHE A 22 18.22 -7.73 3.70
CA PHE A 22 18.87 -7.73 2.38
C PHE A 22 17.89 -8.10 1.27
N ILE A 23 16.99 -9.07 1.51
CA ILE A 23 15.96 -9.47 0.55
C ILE A 23 15.00 -8.31 0.28
N ARG A 24 14.73 -7.45 1.27
CA ARG A 24 13.91 -6.24 1.11
C ARG A 24 14.50 -5.20 0.17
N ILE A 25 15.81 -5.17 -0.04
CA ILE A 25 16.41 -4.30 -1.06
C ILE A 25 15.91 -4.72 -2.45
N ILE A 26 15.87 -6.03 -2.71
CA ILE A 26 15.31 -6.58 -3.94
C ILE A 26 13.79 -6.33 -3.99
N GLY A 27 13.12 -6.53 -2.87
CA GLY A 27 11.69 -6.22 -2.70
C GLY A 27 11.36 -4.76 -2.99
N ALA A 28 12.18 -3.83 -2.54
CA ALA A 28 12.02 -2.39 -2.80
C ALA A 28 12.19 -2.07 -4.30
N PHE A 29 13.12 -2.74 -4.99
CA PHE A 29 13.29 -2.59 -6.43
C PHE A 29 12.07 -3.11 -7.19
N ILE A 30 11.58 -4.31 -6.84
CA ILE A 30 10.35 -4.89 -7.40
C ILE A 30 9.16 -3.97 -7.10
N PHE A 31 9.05 -3.47 -5.87
CA PHE A 31 8.01 -2.53 -5.49
C PHE A 31 8.04 -1.25 -6.34
N GLY A 32 9.22 -0.71 -6.63
CA GLY A 32 9.36 0.44 -7.52
C GLY A 32 8.75 0.20 -8.89
N ILE A 33 9.02 -0.95 -9.50
CA ILE A 33 8.45 -1.35 -10.79
C ILE A 33 6.93 -1.54 -10.69
N VAL A 34 6.47 -2.29 -9.69
CA VAL A 34 5.04 -2.56 -9.47
C VAL A 34 4.29 -1.27 -9.19
N ASN A 35 4.84 -0.40 -8.35
CA ASN A 35 4.24 0.90 -8.05
C ASN A 35 4.09 1.77 -9.30
N TRP A 36 5.11 1.81 -10.16
CA TRP A 36 5.04 2.52 -11.43
C TRP A 36 3.93 1.96 -12.33
N LEU A 37 3.86 0.62 -12.45
CA LEU A 37 2.80 -0.04 -13.23
C LEU A 37 1.41 0.26 -12.66
N VAL A 38 1.24 0.19 -11.34
CA VAL A 38 -0.04 0.49 -10.66
C VAL A 38 -0.46 1.93 -10.93
N VAL A 39 0.44 2.90 -10.75
CA VAL A 39 0.15 4.33 -10.94
C VAL A 39 -0.24 4.63 -12.40
N VAL A 40 0.36 3.96 -13.39
CA VAL A 40 0.09 4.18 -14.81
C VAL A 40 -1.09 3.36 -15.32
N LEU A 41 -1.13 2.05 -15.01
CA LEU A 41 -2.08 1.14 -15.62
C LEU A 41 -3.42 1.09 -14.91
N LEU A 42 -3.46 1.29 -13.59
CA LEU A 42 -4.71 1.20 -12.83
C LEU A 42 -5.73 2.27 -13.26
N PRO A 43 -5.35 3.55 -13.44
CA PRO A 43 -6.27 4.57 -13.95
C PRO A 43 -6.79 4.27 -15.37
N ILE A 44 -5.93 3.74 -16.24
CA ILE A 44 -6.31 3.36 -17.62
C ILE A 44 -7.31 2.20 -17.57
N TYR A 45 -7.03 1.19 -16.76
CA TYR A 45 -7.93 0.06 -16.58
C TYR A 45 -9.27 0.49 -15.99
N ALA A 46 -9.25 1.35 -14.97
CA ALA A 46 -10.47 1.91 -14.39
C ALA A 46 -11.30 2.70 -15.42
N ALA A 47 -10.66 3.53 -16.24
CA ALA A 47 -11.33 4.28 -17.29
C ALA A 47 -11.99 3.38 -18.35
N ILE A 48 -11.31 2.30 -18.75
CA ILE A 48 -11.87 1.30 -19.68
C ILE A 48 -13.09 0.59 -19.06
N GLN A 49 -13.01 0.18 -17.80
CA GLN A 49 -14.11 -0.49 -17.10
C GLN A 49 -15.33 0.43 -16.93
N ILE A 50 -15.11 1.69 -16.60
CA ILE A 50 -16.18 2.69 -16.47
C ILE A 50 -16.82 2.96 -17.83
N SER A 51 -16.02 3.13 -18.89
CA SER A 51 -16.49 3.41 -20.24
C SER A 51 -17.29 2.25 -20.86
N SER A 52 -16.92 1.01 -20.51
CA SER A 52 -17.63 -0.21 -21.00
C SER A 52 -18.90 -0.54 -20.24
N GLN A 53 -19.37 0.33 -19.35
CA GLN A 53 -20.53 0.14 -18.47
C GLN A 53 -20.49 -1.16 -17.63
N LYS A 54 -19.33 -1.78 -17.53
CA LYS A 54 -19.13 -2.92 -16.64
C LYS A 54 -19.12 -2.39 -15.21
N GLU A 55 -20.19 -2.66 -14.50
CA GLU A 55 -20.42 -2.18 -13.14
C GLU A 55 -19.22 -2.50 -12.23
N LYS A 56 -18.75 -1.45 -11.53
CA LYS A 56 -18.04 -1.58 -10.25
C LYS A 56 -16.72 -2.38 -10.31
N TYR A 57 -15.71 -1.80 -10.99
CA TYR A 57 -14.39 -2.43 -11.07
C TYR A 57 -13.82 -2.84 -9.69
N LEU A 58 -14.14 -2.12 -8.61
CA LEU A 58 -13.78 -2.48 -7.23
C LEU A 58 -14.59 -3.65 -6.64
N GLN A 59 -15.63 -4.12 -7.32
CA GLN A 59 -16.32 -5.36 -6.98
C GLN A 59 -15.71 -6.58 -7.67
N ASN A 60 -14.83 -6.36 -8.65
CA ASN A 60 -14.10 -7.44 -9.30
C ASN A 60 -13.08 -8.02 -8.32
N GLU A 61 -13.25 -9.29 -7.96
CA GLU A 61 -12.37 -10.00 -7.02
C GLU A 61 -10.91 -10.04 -7.50
N THR A 62 -10.67 -10.02 -8.81
CA THR A 62 -9.33 -9.93 -9.38
C THR A 62 -8.66 -8.59 -9.03
N VAL A 63 -9.39 -7.47 -9.14
CA VAL A 63 -8.87 -6.14 -8.80
C VAL A 63 -8.61 -6.02 -7.30
N LYS A 64 -9.54 -6.53 -6.48
CA LYS A 64 -9.33 -6.59 -5.03
C LYS A 64 -8.10 -7.44 -4.68
N GLY A 65 -7.92 -8.57 -5.35
CA GLY A 65 -6.74 -9.43 -5.19
C GLY A 65 -5.44 -8.68 -5.52
N TRP A 66 -5.41 -7.95 -6.64
CA TRP A 66 -4.24 -7.13 -7.01
C TRP A 66 -3.96 -6.02 -6.00
N LEU A 67 -4.98 -5.29 -5.57
CA LEU A 67 -4.82 -4.26 -4.54
C LEU A 67 -4.33 -4.87 -3.22
N ARG A 68 -4.86 -6.01 -2.83
CA ARG A 68 -4.42 -6.73 -1.63
C ARG A 68 -2.95 -7.13 -1.72
N SER A 69 -2.51 -7.72 -2.83
CA SER A 69 -1.11 -8.09 -3.05
C SER A 69 -0.20 -6.85 -3.11
N TYR A 70 -0.65 -5.77 -3.74
CA TYR A 70 0.09 -4.51 -3.79
C TYR A 70 0.30 -3.92 -2.37
N ILE A 71 -0.75 -3.85 -1.56
CA ILE A 71 -0.63 -3.37 -0.17
C ILE A 71 0.18 -4.35 0.70
N GLY A 72 0.09 -5.65 0.42
CA GLY A 72 0.95 -6.67 1.03
C GLY A 72 2.43 -6.42 0.75
N LEU A 73 2.78 -6.16 -0.51
CA LEU A 73 4.16 -5.82 -0.91
C LEU A 73 4.61 -4.49 -0.29
N CYS A 74 3.73 -3.48 -0.20
CA CYS A 74 4.00 -2.26 0.55
C CYS A 74 4.36 -2.59 2.01
N SER A 75 3.57 -3.44 2.66
CA SER A 75 3.79 -3.83 4.06
C SER A 75 5.16 -4.49 4.26
N TYR A 76 5.59 -5.35 3.34
CA TYR A 76 6.92 -5.96 3.36
C TYR A 76 8.02 -4.91 3.20
N VAL A 77 7.93 -4.06 2.18
CA VAL A 77 8.95 -3.03 1.90
C VAL A 77 9.06 -2.02 3.03
N TYR A 78 7.94 -1.63 3.64
CA TYR A 78 7.91 -0.66 4.76
C TYR A 78 8.17 -1.28 6.14
N LEU A 79 8.79 -2.46 6.22
CA LEU A 79 9.20 -3.13 7.47
C LEU A 79 8.02 -3.48 8.41
N LEU A 80 6.84 -3.76 7.86
CA LEU A 80 5.68 -4.11 8.68
C LEU A 80 5.53 -5.63 8.87
N THR A 81 6.10 -6.44 7.98
CA THR A 81 6.05 -7.91 8.03
C THR A 81 7.31 -8.50 7.43
N ASP A 82 7.63 -9.74 7.77
CA ASP A 82 8.71 -10.52 7.16
C ASP A 82 8.24 -11.35 5.95
N GLU A 83 6.93 -11.46 5.74
CA GLU A 83 6.38 -12.14 4.59
C GLU A 83 6.54 -11.28 3.33
N PHE A 84 7.22 -11.82 2.30
CA PHE A 84 7.42 -11.11 1.02
C PHE A 84 6.09 -10.73 0.37
N ASP A 85 5.12 -11.65 0.37
CA ASP A 85 3.73 -11.35 0.11
C ASP A 85 3.03 -11.03 1.44
N GLY A 86 3.16 -9.80 1.91
CA GLY A 86 2.61 -9.39 3.20
C GLY A 86 1.09 -9.60 3.33
N SER A 87 0.39 -9.85 2.22
CA SER A 87 -1.04 -10.21 2.26
C SER A 87 -1.30 -11.58 2.88
N LYS A 88 -0.26 -12.42 3.02
CA LYS A 88 -0.31 -13.74 3.66
C LYS A 88 -0.02 -13.70 5.15
N ASP A 89 0.46 -12.56 5.67
CA ASP A 89 0.64 -12.38 7.09
C ASP A 89 -0.70 -12.56 7.83
N PRO A 90 -0.78 -13.40 8.87
CA PRO A 90 -2.03 -13.69 9.57
C PRO A 90 -2.66 -12.46 10.24
N THR A 91 -1.86 -11.43 10.52
CA THR A 91 -2.33 -10.17 11.12
C THR A 91 -2.72 -9.12 10.09
N PHE A 92 -2.45 -9.36 8.80
CA PHE A 92 -2.77 -8.44 7.72
C PHE A 92 -4.29 -8.32 7.52
N ARG A 93 -4.78 -7.10 7.64
CA ARG A 93 -6.18 -6.75 7.42
C ARG A 93 -6.24 -5.67 6.36
N PHE A 94 -6.84 -5.99 5.23
CA PHE A 94 -7.11 -5.02 4.17
C PHE A 94 -8.48 -5.34 3.56
N ASP A 95 -9.34 -4.34 3.57
CA ASP A 95 -10.67 -4.43 2.97
C ASP A 95 -11.00 -3.15 2.21
N VAL A 96 -11.73 -3.31 1.12
CA VAL A 96 -12.20 -2.23 0.26
C VAL A 96 -13.71 -2.34 0.11
N THR A 97 -14.41 -1.33 0.60
CA THR A 97 -15.86 -1.20 0.45
C THR A 97 -16.16 -0.23 -0.69
N PRO A 98 -16.59 -0.72 -1.85
CA PRO A 98 -16.92 0.15 -2.99
C PRO A 98 -18.12 1.04 -2.66
N GLY A 99 -17.97 2.35 -2.87
CA GLY A 99 -19.05 3.33 -2.67
C GLY A 99 -19.45 3.99 -3.99
N GLY A 100 -20.75 4.09 -4.25
CA GLY A 100 -21.32 4.84 -5.38
C GLY A 100 -21.19 4.18 -6.76
N THR A 101 -21.72 4.84 -7.78
CA THR A 101 -21.59 4.48 -9.20
C THR A 101 -20.46 5.31 -9.82
N PRO A 102 -19.37 4.70 -10.32
CA PRO A 102 -18.28 5.44 -10.93
C PRO A 102 -18.73 6.06 -12.27
N THR A 103 -18.36 7.32 -12.50
CA THR A 103 -18.53 8.00 -13.76
C THR A 103 -17.16 8.45 -14.28
N LEU A 104 -17.01 8.55 -15.61
CA LEU A 104 -15.74 8.97 -16.23
C LEU A 104 -15.30 10.37 -15.76
N GLY A 105 -16.25 11.32 -15.70
CA GLY A 105 -15.98 12.66 -15.18
C GLY A 105 -15.59 12.65 -13.70
N GLY A 106 -16.24 11.82 -12.90
CA GLY A 106 -15.87 11.62 -11.50
C GLY A 106 -14.48 10.99 -11.32
N ALA A 107 -14.10 10.05 -12.19
CA ALA A 107 -12.76 9.44 -12.17
C ALA A 107 -11.68 10.48 -12.52
N LEU A 108 -11.88 11.29 -13.55
CA LEU A 108 -10.95 12.38 -13.92
C LEU A 108 -10.81 13.41 -12.79
N LEU A 109 -11.93 13.83 -12.19
CA LEU A 109 -11.91 14.77 -11.06
C LEU A 109 -11.13 14.18 -9.86
N ARG A 110 -11.34 12.91 -9.53
CA ARG A 110 -10.61 12.22 -8.46
C ARG A 110 -9.12 12.16 -8.76
N TYR A 111 -8.73 11.90 -10.01
CA TYR A 111 -7.33 11.88 -10.40
C TYR A 111 -6.66 13.25 -10.17
N ILE A 112 -7.32 14.34 -10.55
CA ILE A 112 -6.83 15.71 -10.32
C ILE A 112 -6.77 16.02 -8.81
N MET A 113 -7.82 15.68 -8.06
CA MET A 113 -7.85 15.86 -6.60
C MET A 113 -6.88 14.91 -5.87
N GLY A 114 -6.42 13.87 -6.53
CA GLY A 114 -5.37 12.96 -6.04
C GLY A 114 -3.98 13.59 -5.99
N ILE A 115 -3.69 14.61 -6.81
CA ILE A 115 -2.36 15.24 -6.88
C ILE A 115 -1.85 15.70 -5.50
N PRO A 116 -2.62 16.43 -4.67
CA PRO A 116 -2.17 16.79 -3.32
C PRO A 116 -1.85 15.57 -2.45
N HIS A 117 -2.63 14.48 -2.61
CA HIS A 117 -2.39 13.25 -1.87
C HIS A 117 -1.09 12.56 -2.27
N ILE A 118 -0.76 12.58 -3.58
CA ILE A 118 0.53 12.06 -4.09
C ILE A 118 1.69 12.84 -3.50
N LEU A 119 1.60 14.16 -3.39
CA LEU A 119 2.63 14.99 -2.78
C LEU A 119 2.83 14.64 -1.29
N ILE A 120 1.73 14.47 -0.56
CA ILE A 120 1.79 14.05 0.87
C ILE A 120 2.38 12.65 0.99
N ILE A 121 1.95 11.69 0.16
CA ILE A 121 2.50 10.32 0.14
C ILE A 121 4.00 10.36 -0.18
N GLY A 122 4.44 11.21 -1.11
CA GLY A 122 5.85 11.41 -1.43
C GLY A 122 6.65 11.92 -0.23
N ALA A 123 6.15 12.93 0.47
CA ALA A 123 6.77 13.45 1.68
C ALA A 123 6.83 12.39 2.80
N LEU A 124 5.74 11.66 3.03
CA LEU A 124 5.69 10.56 3.99
C LEU A 124 6.62 9.41 3.58
N GLY A 125 6.76 9.14 2.28
CA GLY A 125 7.70 8.17 1.74
C GLY A 125 9.16 8.53 2.05
N SER A 126 9.51 9.82 2.01
CA SER A 126 10.85 10.29 2.40
C SER A 126 11.12 10.01 3.90
N VAL A 127 10.15 10.30 4.77
CA VAL A 127 10.26 9.96 6.20
C VAL A 127 10.39 8.45 6.40
N ALA A 128 9.55 7.67 5.71
CA ALA A 128 9.58 6.22 5.79
C ALA A 128 10.91 5.63 5.28
N SER A 129 11.58 6.26 4.31
CA SER A 129 12.92 5.85 3.84
C SER A 129 13.97 6.02 4.93
N ILE A 130 13.91 7.09 5.71
CA ILE A 130 14.80 7.29 6.87
C ILE A 130 14.51 6.20 7.93
N ILE A 131 13.23 5.96 8.22
CA ILE A 131 12.82 4.92 9.17
C ILE A 131 13.27 3.54 8.67
N TRP A 132 13.23 3.30 7.36
CA TRP A 132 13.70 2.06 6.75
C TRP A 132 15.19 1.81 7.05
N ILE A 133 16.04 2.84 6.92
CA ILE A 133 17.47 2.73 7.22
C ILE A 133 17.68 2.42 8.71
N ILE A 134 17.07 3.23 9.59
CA ILE A 134 17.20 3.07 11.04
C ILE A 134 16.64 1.72 11.48
N GLY A 135 15.43 1.36 11.04
CA GLY A 135 14.77 0.10 11.37
C GLY A 135 15.56 -1.11 10.87
N SER A 136 16.15 -1.04 9.67
CA SER A 136 17.01 -2.09 9.14
C SER A 136 18.24 -2.32 9.99
N ILE A 137 18.93 -1.25 10.44
CA ILE A 137 20.07 -1.36 11.35
C ILE A 137 19.65 -1.98 12.68
N MET A 138 18.51 -1.53 13.24
CA MET A 138 17.99 -2.09 14.50
C MET A 138 17.65 -3.58 14.36
N ILE A 139 17.00 -3.98 13.25
CA ILE A 139 16.69 -5.40 12.98
C ILE A 139 17.96 -6.23 12.86
N LEU A 140 19.00 -5.74 12.19
CA LEU A 140 20.28 -6.47 12.08
C LEU A 140 20.96 -6.67 13.43
N ILE A 141 20.81 -5.75 14.37
CA ILE A 141 21.40 -5.82 15.71
C ILE A 141 20.52 -6.67 16.65
N SER A 142 19.23 -6.35 16.76
CA SER A 142 18.33 -6.84 17.81
C SER A 142 17.15 -7.69 17.33
N GLU A 143 17.01 -7.91 16.00
CA GLU A 143 15.85 -8.59 15.39
C GLU A 143 14.51 -7.89 15.68
N ASP A 144 14.58 -6.63 16.07
CA ASP A 144 13.43 -5.78 16.38
C ASP A 144 13.76 -4.31 16.10
N TYR A 145 12.73 -3.47 16.01
CA TYR A 145 12.88 -2.03 15.98
C TYR A 145 11.74 -1.32 16.71
N ALA A 146 11.94 -0.03 17.04
CA ALA A 146 11.07 0.73 17.92
C ALA A 146 9.61 0.74 17.44
N ALA A 147 8.68 0.46 18.35
CA ALA A 147 7.24 0.41 18.05
C ALA A 147 6.72 1.74 17.46
N GLY A 148 7.24 2.89 17.91
CA GLY A 148 6.85 4.18 17.34
C GLY A 148 7.23 4.34 15.87
N LEU A 149 8.39 3.82 15.45
CA LEU A 149 8.80 3.81 14.03
C LEU A 149 7.93 2.86 13.20
N PHE A 150 7.56 1.71 13.77
CA PHE A 150 6.59 0.79 13.18
C PHE A 150 5.25 1.48 12.94
N ASP A 151 4.74 2.20 13.93
CA ASP A 151 3.44 2.87 13.85
C ASP A 151 3.43 3.97 12.79
N ILE A 152 4.54 4.69 12.61
CA ILE A 152 4.68 5.67 11.52
C ILE A 152 4.61 4.97 10.17
N ASN A 153 5.40 3.91 9.94
CA ASN A 153 5.38 3.15 8.70
C ASN A 153 4.00 2.55 8.43
N ARG A 154 3.33 2.01 9.46
CA ARG A 154 1.96 1.51 9.37
C ARG A 154 1.00 2.63 8.96
N GLY A 155 1.19 3.84 9.48
CA GLY A 155 0.44 5.04 9.10
C GLY A 155 0.62 5.38 7.62
N VAL A 156 1.87 5.33 7.11
CA VAL A 156 2.18 5.58 5.69
C VAL A 156 1.49 4.56 4.79
N VAL A 157 1.62 3.27 5.10
CA VAL A 157 0.96 2.20 4.32
C VAL A 157 -0.56 2.32 4.40
N ARG A 158 -1.11 2.74 5.54
CA ARG A 158 -2.54 3.01 5.69
C ARG A 158 -3.01 4.15 4.77
N TRP A 159 -2.20 5.18 4.58
CA TRP A 159 -2.49 6.25 3.61
C TRP A 159 -2.46 5.74 2.18
N ILE A 160 -1.42 4.98 1.80
CA ILE A 160 -1.32 4.34 0.49
C ILE A 160 -2.54 3.43 0.24
N ALA A 161 -2.92 2.62 1.23
CA ALA A 161 -4.07 1.71 1.15
C ALA A 161 -5.41 2.43 0.94
N ARG A 162 -5.56 3.63 1.48
CA ARG A 162 -6.75 4.46 1.28
C ARG A 162 -6.76 5.15 -0.08
N TYR A 163 -5.57 5.50 -0.58
CA TYR A 163 -5.44 6.19 -1.86
C TYR A 163 -5.53 5.23 -3.05
N ALA A 164 -4.96 4.02 -2.95
CA ALA A 164 -4.85 3.08 -4.06
C ALA A 164 -6.20 2.70 -4.73
N PRO A 165 -7.32 2.51 -4.00
CA PRO A 165 -8.62 2.24 -4.61
C PRO A 165 -9.38 3.50 -5.05
N TYR A 166 -8.83 4.71 -4.84
CA TYR A 166 -9.49 5.99 -5.11
C TYR A 166 -9.36 6.41 -6.55
#